data_1ec4e9093deaf1a78ce013235dc9e54f
#
_entry.id   1ec4e9093deaf1a78ce013235dc9e54f
#
_cell.length_a   1.000
_cell.length_b   1.000
_cell.length_c   1.000
_cell.angle_alpha   90.00
_cell.angle_beta   90.00
_cell.angle_gamma   90.00
#
_symmetry.space_group_name_H-M   'P 1'
#
loop_
_entity.id
_entity.type
_entity.pdbx_description
1 polymer ?
#
loop_
_entity_poly.entity_id
_entity_poly.type
_entity_poly.pdbx_seq_one_letter_code
_entity_poly.pdbx_strand_id
1 'polypeptide(L)'
;SLDHAIQGDTLVSPYHKSDDGQSLRQFDFVVSNPPFKMDFSDTREKIAAFPARFWAGVPKVPAKKKESMAIYTCFIQHVINSLKKDSGKGAIVIPTGFITAKSGIENKILKQIVDNKIVYGCVSMPSNVFANTGTNVSVLFFDASKSNDKVVLIDASKLGEEYKDSNGLKKVRLRDEEIEKIVTTFQNKEAVDDFSVAVSYNDIKEKGA
;
A
#
# COMPACT_ATOMS: atom_id res chain seq x y z
N SER A 1 -4.49 -0.31 23.99
CA SER A 1 -5.43 -1.21 24.66
C SER A 1 -5.97 -2.21 23.65
N LEU A 2 -6.05 -3.50 24.00
CA LEU A 2 -6.61 -4.55 23.16
C LEU A 2 -8.12 -4.36 22.89
N ASP A 3 -8.77 -3.48 23.65
CA ASP A 3 -10.19 -3.16 23.50
C ASP A 3 -10.54 -2.51 22.16
N HIS A 4 -9.54 -2.03 21.43
CA HIS A 4 -9.69 -1.46 20.10
C HIS A 4 -9.35 -2.43 18.96
N ALA A 5 -8.91 -3.66 19.27
CA ALA A 5 -8.64 -4.71 18.29
C ALA A 5 -9.92 -5.55 18.09
N ILE A 6 -10.61 -5.30 17.01
CA ILE A 6 -11.92 -5.93 16.72
C ILE A 6 -11.75 -6.92 15.57
N GLN A 7 -12.23 -8.16 15.80
CA GLN A 7 -12.31 -9.18 14.76
C GLN A 7 -13.49 -8.88 13.83
N GLY A 8 -13.28 -8.90 12.53
CA GLY A 8 -14.33 -8.70 11.53
C GLY A 8 -13.80 -8.56 10.12
N ASP A 9 -14.71 -8.51 9.15
CA ASP A 9 -14.38 -8.22 7.76
C ASP A 9 -14.36 -6.71 7.54
N THR A 10 -13.15 -6.15 7.53
CA THR A 10 -12.92 -4.70 7.35
C THR A 10 -13.44 -4.16 6.02
N LEU A 11 -13.45 -4.95 4.97
CA LEU A 11 -13.89 -4.51 3.65
C LEU A 11 -15.41 -4.50 3.52
N VAL A 12 -16.08 -5.51 4.07
CA VAL A 12 -17.55 -5.64 4.00
C VAL A 12 -18.25 -4.83 5.08
N SER A 13 -17.78 -4.93 6.33
CA SER A 13 -18.45 -4.33 7.50
C SER A 13 -17.42 -3.78 8.47
N PRO A 14 -16.77 -2.64 8.14
CA PRO A 14 -15.80 -2.02 9.03
C PRO A 14 -16.44 -1.65 10.36
N TYR A 15 -15.81 -2.05 11.46
CA TYR A 15 -16.28 -1.76 12.80
C TYR A 15 -16.12 -0.27 13.16
N HIS A 16 -14.96 0.30 12.83
CA HIS A 16 -14.67 1.69 13.15
C HIS A 16 -15.40 2.63 12.18
N LYS A 17 -16.52 3.16 12.66
CA LYS A 17 -17.33 4.14 11.95
C LYS A 17 -17.22 5.52 12.61
N SER A 18 -17.62 6.55 11.87
CA SER A 18 -17.86 7.89 12.39
C SER A 18 -18.99 7.89 13.44
N ASP A 19 -19.09 8.95 14.21
CA ASP A 19 -20.09 9.06 15.29
C ASP A 19 -21.53 8.97 14.77
N ASP A 20 -21.79 9.34 13.52
CA ASP A 20 -23.08 9.20 12.85
C ASP A 20 -23.35 7.76 12.34
N GLY A 21 -22.36 6.87 12.43
CA GLY A 21 -22.44 5.48 11.95
C GLY A 21 -22.50 5.33 10.42
N GLN A 22 -22.48 6.43 9.66
CA GLN A 22 -22.69 6.43 8.20
C GLN A 22 -21.38 6.26 7.42
N SER A 23 -20.30 6.87 7.92
CA SER A 23 -18.99 6.91 7.27
C SER A 23 -17.96 6.08 8.02
N LEU A 24 -16.78 5.91 7.41
CA LEU A 24 -15.62 5.37 8.11
C LEU A 24 -15.09 6.40 9.12
N ARG A 25 -14.70 5.92 10.29
CA ARG A 25 -13.88 6.72 11.20
C ARG A 25 -12.54 7.02 10.53
N GLN A 26 -12.10 8.26 10.65
CA GLN A 26 -10.83 8.73 10.09
C GLN A 26 -9.75 8.80 11.16
N PHE A 27 -8.52 8.49 10.76
CA PHE A 27 -7.38 8.38 11.65
C PHE A 27 -6.22 9.26 11.17
N ASP A 28 -5.40 9.72 12.12
CA ASP A 28 -4.18 10.48 11.83
C ASP A 28 -3.14 9.60 11.13
N PHE A 29 -3.08 8.31 11.51
CA PHE A 29 -2.16 7.34 10.94
C PHE A 29 -2.89 6.02 10.65
N VAL A 30 -2.68 5.49 9.45
CA VAL A 30 -3.19 4.17 9.05
C VAL A 30 -2.06 3.36 8.44
N VAL A 31 -1.78 2.20 9.01
CA VAL A 31 -0.80 1.25 8.45
C VAL A 31 -1.46 -0.08 8.17
N SER A 32 -1.08 -0.73 7.06
CA SER A 32 -1.66 -2.00 6.65
C SER A 32 -0.64 -2.90 5.96
N ASN A 33 -0.69 -4.18 6.31
CA ASN A 33 -0.04 -5.25 5.56
C ASN A 33 -1.11 -6.27 5.18
N PRO A 34 -1.85 -6.02 4.08
CA PRO A 34 -2.99 -6.86 3.69
C PRO A 34 -2.53 -8.11 2.96
N PRO A 35 -3.39 -9.14 2.85
CA PRO A 35 -3.18 -10.20 1.88
C PRO A 35 -3.15 -9.62 0.46
N PHE A 36 -2.25 -10.13 -0.41
CA PHE A 36 -2.14 -9.63 -1.77
C PHE A 36 -3.19 -10.24 -2.70
N LYS A 37 -3.41 -11.52 -2.55
CA LYS A 37 -4.36 -12.31 -3.34
C LYS A 37 -5.18 -13.21 -2.43
N MET A 38 -6.47 -13.28 -2.69
CA MET A 38 -7.40 -14.10 -1.92
C MET A 38 -8.67 -14.32 -2.76
N ASP A 39 -9.29 -15.48 -2.63
CA ASP A 39 -10.66 -15.65 -3.09
C ASP A 39 -11.61 -14.92 -2.13
N PHE A 40 -12.25 -13.87 -2.63
CA PHE A 40 -13.32 -13.15 -1.95
C PHE A 40 -14.57 -13.04 -2.84
N SER A 41 -14.74 -14.01 -3.76
CA SER A 41 -15.86 -14.03 -4.69
C SER A 41 -17.22 -13.96 -4.00
N ASP A 42 -17.36 -14.60 -2.82
CA ASP A 42 -18.62 -14.64 -2.06
C ASP A 42 -18.98 -13.27 -1.42
N THR A 43 -18.01 -12.43 -1.13
CA THR A 43 -18.21 -11.11 -0.53
C THR A 43 -18.01 -9.96 -1.51
N ARG A 44 -17.57 -10.26 -2.73
CA ARG A 44 -17.21 -9.26 -3.76
C ARG A 44 -18.31 -8.24 -4.00
N GLU A 45 -19.58 -8.70 -4.15
CA GLU A 45 -20.72 -7.80 -4.41
C GLU A 45 -21.06 -6.93 -3.20
N LYS A 46 -20.87 -7.45 -1.99
CA LYS A 46 -21.03 -6.65 -0.75
C LYS A 46 -20.01 -5.51 -0.69
N ILE A 47 -18.77 -5.77 -1.11
CA ILE A 47 -17.71 -4.75 -1.20
C ILE A 47 -18.05 -3.73 -2.30
N ALA A 48 -18.47 -4.20 -3.47
CA ALA A 48 -18.81 -3.35 -4.61
C ALA A 48 -20.05 -2.47 -4.39
N ALA A 49 -20.88 -2.78 -3.38
CA ALA A 49 -22.03 -1.96 -2.98
C ALA A 49 -21.63 -0.58 -2.41
N PHE A 50 -20.34 -0.35 -2.15
CA PHE A 50 -19.80 0.91 -1.63
C PHE A 50 -18.90 1.64 -2.65
N PRO A 51 -19.45 2.14 -3.79
CA PRO A 51 -18.63 2.72 -4.87
C PRO A 51 -17.87 3.99 -4.45
N ALA A 52 -18.37 4.75 -3.49
CA ALA A 52 -17.66 5.91 -2.95
C ALA A 52 -16.38 5.51 -2.19
N ARG A 53 -16.39 4.34 -1.56
CA ARG A 53 -15.23 3.80 -0.85
C ARG A 53 -14.27 3.07 -1.78
N PHE A 54 -14.81 2.36 -2.79
CA PHE A 54 -14.05 1.59 -3.78
C PHE A 54 -14.13 2.25 -5.17
N TRP A 55 -13.72 3.50 -5.22
CA TRP A 55 -13.86 4.41 -6.36
C TRP A 55 -13.12 3.96 -7.63
N ALA A 56 -12.04 3.18 -7.51
CA ALA A 56 -11.37 2.59 -8.66
C ALA A 56 -12.03 1.27 -9.13
N GLY A 57 -12.95 0.74 -8.32
CA GLY A 57 -13.64 -0.52 -8.53
C GLY A 57 -13.14 -1.64 -7.63
N VAL A 58 -13.77 -2.81 -7.79
CA VAL A 58 -13.47 -4.05 -7.07
C VAL A 58 -13.08 -5.12 -8.09
N PRO A 59 -12.02 -5.91 -7.87
CA PRO A 59 -11.61 -6.96 -8.81
C PRO A 59 -12.77 -7.85 -9.24
N LYS A 60 -12.83 -8.15 -10.54
CA LYS A 60 -13.83 -9.07 -11.08
C LYS A 60 -13.51 -10.50 -10.65
N VAL A 61 -14.55 -11.30 -10.44
CA VAL A 61 -14.37 -12.74 -10.18
C VAL A 61 -13.93 -13.43 -11.48
N PRO A 62 -12.73 -14.02 -11.50
CA PRO A 62 -12.27 -14.75 -12.69
C PRO A 62 -13.01 -16.10 -12.81
N ALA A 63 -13.16 -16.60 -14.03
CA ALA A 63 -13.78 -17.91 -14.28
C ALA A 63 -12.98 -19.08 -13.66
N LYS A 64 -11.65 -18.88 -13.56
CA LYS A 64 -10.71 -19.84 -12.95
C LYS A 64 -9.75 -19.08 -12.04
N LYS A 65 -9.16 -19.75 -11.05
CA LYS A 65 -8.15 -19.19 -10.14
C LYS A 65 -8.69 -17.99 -9.32
N LYS A 66 -9.84 -18.16 -8.69
CA LYS A 66 -10.45 -17.13 -7.82
C LYS A 66 -9.49 -16.66 -6.71
N GLU A 67 -8.61 -17.53 -6.25
CA GLU A 67 -7.55 -17.22 -5.29
C GLU A 67 -6.53 -16.17 -5.78
N SER A 68 -6.53 -15.87 -7.09
CA SER A 68 -5.68 -14.83 -7.68
C SER A 68 -6.26 -13.43 -7.64
N MET A 69 -7.48 -13.24 -7.12
CA MET A 69 -8.13 -11.93 -7.03
C MET A 69 -7.30 -10.97 -6.18
N ALA A 70 -6.95 -9.81 -6.75
CA ALA A 70 -6.04 -8.82 -6.16
C ALA A 70 -6.73 -8.01 -5.04
N ILE A 71 -7.03 -8.64 -3.92
CA ILE A 71 -7.76 -8.04 -2.78
C ILE A 71 -7.04 -6.81 -2.19
N TYR A 72 -5.70 -6.76 -2.29
CA TYR A 72 -4.92 -5.61 -1.81
C TYR A 72 -5.36 -4.28 -2.43
N THR A 73 -5.91 -4.29 -3.67
CA THR A 73 -6.43 -3.09 -4.31
C THR A 73 -7.63 -2.50 -3.58
N CYS A 74 -8.44 -3.33 -2.94
CA CYS A 74 -9.52 -2.89 -2.06
C CYS A 74 -8.95 -2.29 -0.75
N PHE A 75 -7.89 -2.91 -0.20
CA PHE A 75 -7.23 -2.38 1.00
C PHE A 75 -6.55 -1.04 0.76
N ILE A 76 -5.91 -0.80 -0.40
CA ILE A 76 -5.38 0.53 -0.75
C ILE A 76 -6.48 1.59 -0.67
N GLN A 77 -7.62 1.34 -1.31
CA GLN A 77 -8.75 2.25 -1.32
C GLN A 77 -9.32 2.46 0.09
N HIS A 78 -9.39 1.39 0.90
CA HIS A 78 -9.84 1.47 2.27
C HIS A 78 -8.90 2.31 3.15
N VAL A 79 -7.58 2.09 3.05
CA VAL A 79 -6.58 2.88 3.80
C VAL A 79 -6.74 4.35 3.48
N ILE A 80 -6.80 4.73 2.20
CA ILE A 80 -6.94 6.13 1.78
C ILE A 80 -8.23 6.76 2.33
N ASN A 81 -9.36 6.03 2.29
CA ASN A 81 -10.64 6.53 2.81
C ASN A 81 -10.69 6.59 4.35
N SER A 82 -9.77 5.92 5.04
CA SER A 82 -9.66 5.94 6.49
C SER A 82 -8.71 7.01 7.02
N LEU A 83 -8.04 7.77 6.15
CA LEU A 83 -7.19 8.88 6.55
C LEU A 83 -8.01 10.11 6.88
N LYS A 84 -7.63 10.83 7.95
CA LYS A 84 -8.16 12.17 8.22
C LYS A 84 -7.94 13.04 7.00
N LYS A 85 -9.01 13.71 6.58
CA LYS A 85 -8.97 14.67 5.48
C LYS A 85 -7.94 15.75 5.79
N ASP A 86 -7.13 16.10 4.79
CA ASP A 86 -6.14 17.18 4.82
C ASP A 86 -4.98 17.04 5.82
N SER A 87 -4.86 15.89 6.53
CA SER A 87 -3.78 15.72 7.51
C SER A 87 -3.31 14.27 7.72
N GLY A 88 -4.17 13.28 7.45
CA GLY A 88 -3.88 11.88 7.73
C GLY A 88 -2.74 11.32 6.87
N LYS A 89 -1.93 10.45 7.46
CA LYS A 89 -0.83 9.76 6.77
C LYS A 89 -1.03 8.26 6.82
N GLY A 90 -0.65 7.58 5.74
CA GLY A 90 -0.82 6.14 5.63
C GLY A 90 0.40 5.43 5.07
N ALA A 91 0.51 4.14 5.39
CA ALA A 91 1.47 3.25 4.75
C ALA A 91 0.84 1.89 4.49
N ILE A 92 1.13 1.31 3.34
CA ILE A 92 0.62 -0.01 2.97
C ILE A 92 1.68 -0.83 2.24
N VAL A 93 1.78 -2.10 2.62
CA VAL A 93 2.62 -3.07 1.91
C VAL A 93 1.85 -3.60 0.69
N ILE A 94 2.49 -3.60 -0.46
CA ILE A 94 1.91 -3.99 -1.74
C ILE A 94 2.88 -4.86 -2.56
N PRO A 95 2.40 -5.64 -3.53
CA PRO A 95 3.28 -6.23 -4.55
C PRO A 95 3.94 -5.13 -5.38
N THR A 96 5.26 -5.24 -5.61
CA THR A 96 6.00 -4.22 -6.40
C THR A 96 5.42 -4.02 -7.81
N GLY A 97 4.82 -5.05 -8.40
CA GLY A 97 4.15 -4.95 -9.70
C GLY A 97 3.02 -3.91 -9.76
N PHE A 98 2.48 -3.47 -8.62
CA PHE A 98 1.48 -2.40 -8.58
C PHE A 98 2.01 -1.08 -9.16
N ILE A 99 3.25 -0.70 -8.81
CA ILE A 99 3.83 0.60 -9.22
C ILE A 99 4.14 0.67 -10.72
N THR A 100 4.09 -0.44 -11.42
CA THR A 100 4.32 -0.53 -12.87
C THR A 100 3.06 -0.95 -13.65
N ALA A 101 1.90 -0.95 -13.00
CA ALA A 101 0.65 -1.36 -13.63
C ALA A 101 0.23 -0.41 -14.76
N LYS A 102 -0.02 -0.96 -15.94
CA LYS A 102 -0.40 -0.20 -17.15
C LYS A 102 -1.89 -0.23 -17.46
N SER A 103 -2.66 -1.06 -16.75
CA SER A 103 -4.10 -1.22 -16.97
C SER A 103 -4.81 -1.72 -15.72
N GLY A 104 -6.13 -1.83 -15.78
CA GLY A 104 -6.94 -2.40 -14.72
C GLY A 104 -7.17 -1.46 -13.54
N ILE A 105 -7.57 -2.04 -12.41
CA ILE A 105 -7.86 -1.33 -11.17
C ILE A 105 -6.58 -0.72 -10.59
N GLU A 106 -5.47 -1.46 -10.65
CA GLU A 106 -4.16 -1.02 -10.19
C GLU A 106 -3.74 0.29 -10.84
N ASN A 107 -3.83 0.37 -12.17
CA ASN A 107 -3.49 1.59 -12.91
C ASN A 107 -4.44 2.75 -12.59
N LYS A 108 -5.75 2.47 -12.41
CA LYS A 108 -6.71 3.50 -11.99
C LYS A 108 -6.36 4.08 -10.61
N ILE A 109 -6.02 3.23 -9.67
CA ILE A 109 -5.59 3.66 -8.33
C ILE A 109 -4.32 4.49 -8.44
N LEU A 110 -3.30 3.97 -9.15
CA LEU A 110 -2.00 4.61 -9.30
C LEU A 110 -2.15 6.02 -9.88
N LYS A 111 -2.88 6.17 -10.98
CA LYS A 111 -3.17 7.47 -11.60
C LYS A 111 -3.83 8.42 -10.61
N GLN A 112 -4.85 7.97 -9.90
CA GLN A 112 -5.61 8.84 -8.99
C GLN A 112 -4.78 9.28 -7.79
N ILE A 113 -3.95 8.41 -7.18
CA ILE A 113 -3.10 8.81 -6.05
C ILE A 113 -1.96 9.74 -6.47
N VAL A 114 -1.51 9.66 -7.73
CA VAL A 114 -0.54 10.59 -8.33
C VAL A 114 -1.22 11.91 -8.69
N ASP A 115 -2.36 11.87 -9.40
CA ASP A 115 -3.09 13.07 -9.83
C ASP A 115 -3.54 13.94 -8.66
N ASN A 116 -3.97 13.29 -7.58
CA ASN A 116 -4.40 13.99 -6.35
C ASN A 116 -3.26 14.25 -5.36
N LYS A 117 -2.01 13.95 -5.71
CA LYS A 117 -0.81 14.12 -4.84
C LYS A 117 -0.95 13.43 -3.48
N ILE A 118 -1.66 12.29 -3.41
CA ILE A 118 -1.87 11.53 -2.19
C ILE A 118 -0.65 10.65 -1.88
N VAL A 119 -0.06 10.00 -2.90
CA VAL A 119 1.18 9.23 -2.72
C VAL A 119 2.36 10.19 -2.63
N TYR A 120 3.20 10.05 -1.60
CA TYR A 120 4.40 10.88 -1.46
C TYR A 120 5.69 10.08 -1.31
N GLY A 121 5.60 8.74 -1.29
CA GLY A 121 6.77 7.89 -1.25
C GLY A 121 6.48 6.43 -1.57
N CYS A 122 7.53 5.75 -2.01
CA CYS A 122 7.56 4.31 -2.25
C CYS A 122 8.94 3.76 -1.90
N VAL A 123 8.99 2.67 -1.13
CA VAL A 123 10.21 1.95 -0.80
C VAL A 123 10.09 0.53 -1.31
N SER A 124 10.93 0.14 -2.28
CA SER A 124 11.04 -1.25 -2.72
C SER A 124 11.89 -2.03 -1.73
N MET A 125 11.35 -3.12 -1.23
CA MET A 125 11.96 -3.92 -0.17
C MET A 125 12.76 -5.10 -0.74
N PRO A 126 13.73 -5.64 0.01
CA PRO A 126 14.43 -6.86 -0.38
C PRO A 126 13.46 -8.04 -0.56
N SER A 127 13.81 -8.97 -1.45
CA SER A 127 13.09 -10.23 -1.58
C SER A 127 13.14 -11.02 -0.26
N ASN A 128 12.08 -11.78 0.05
CA ASN A 128 12.00 -12.63 1.25
C ASN A 128 12.07 -11.89 2.62
N VAL A 129 11.87 -10.56 2.64
CA VAL A 129 11.71 -9.79 3.89
C VAL A 129 10.42 -10.19 4.61
N PHE A 130 9.34 -10.42 3.86
CA PHE A 130 8.07 -10.87 4.42
C PHE A 130 7.92 -12.39 4.36
N ALA A 131 7.35 -12.96 5.42
CA ALA A 131 7.10 -14.40 5.49
C ALA A 131 6.14 -14.84 4.36
N ASN A 132 6.42 -16.03 3.78
CA ASN A 132 5.55 -16.71 2.83
C ASN A 132 5.28 -16.02 1.48
N THR A 133 6.07 -15.04 1.07
CA THR A 133 5.93 -14.44 -0.25
C THR A 133 7.24 -14.51 -1.03
N GLY A 134 7.26 -15.24 -2.15
CA GLY A 134 8.31 -15.09 -3.18
C GLY A 134 8.11 -13.85 -4.06
N THR A 135 7.15 -13.01 -3.72
CA THR A 135 6.80 -11.80 -4.46
C THR A 135 7.61 -10.63 -3.92
N ASN A 136 8.22 -9.85 -4.82
CA ASN A 136 8.85 -8.59 -4.44
C ASN A 136 7.77 -7.63 -3.93
N VAL A 137 8.06 -6.98 -2.83
CA VAL A 137 7.14 -6.08 -2.15
C VAL A 137 7.67 -4.66 -2.08
N SER A 138 6.76 -3.71 -2.03
CA SER A 138 7.06 -2.29 -1.80
C SER A 138 6.14 -1.75 -0.72
N VAL A 139 6.57 -0.70 -0.06
CA VAL A 139 5.74 0.05 0.88
C VAL A 139 5.38 1.37 0.22
N LEU A 140 4.08 1.64 0.05
CA LEU A 140 3.57 2.93 -0.38
C LEU A 140 3.23 3.80 0.82
N PHE A 141 3.53 5.09 0.69
CA PHE A 141 3.24 6.10 1.70
C PHE A 141 2.27 7.14 1.16
N PHE A 142 1.24 7.44 1.95
CA PHE A 142 0.16 8.38 1.63
C PHE A 142 0.18 9.58 2.56
N ASP A 143 -0.15 10.75 2.03
CA ASP A 143 -0.33 11.99 2.77
C ASP A 143 -1.58 12.71 2.26
N ALA A 144 -2.63 12.72 3.08
CA ALA A 144 -3.89 13.36 2.73
C ALA A 144 -3.82 14.89 2.72
N SER A 145 -2.76 15.50 3.26
CA SER A 145 -2.54 16.95 3.17
C SER A 145 -2.25 17.41 1.74
N LYS A 146 -1.77 16.51 0.87
CA LYS A 146 -1.42 16.80 -0.53
C LYS A 146 -0.38 17.93 -0.69
N SER A 147 0.36 18.21 0.38
CA SER A 147 1.31 19.33 0.45
C SER A 147 2.69 19.00 -0.14
N ASN A 148 2.92 17.72 -0.50
CA ASN A 148 4.18 17.30 -1.09
C ASN A 148 4.25 17.72 -2.57
N ASP A 149 5.40 18.20 -3.00
CA ASP A 149 5.73 18.58 -4.38
C ASP A 149 6.41 17.44 -5.16
N LYS A 150 6.97 16.47 -4.45
CA LYS A 150 7.70 15.33 -4.99
C LYS A 150 7.32 14.03 -4.30
N VAL A 151 7.53 12.95 -5.02
CA VAL A 151 7.46 11.57 -4.51
C VAL A 151 8.87 11.05 -4.30
N VAL A 152 9.17 10.52 -3.11
CA VAL A 152 10.45 9.88 -2.80
C VAL A 152 10.37 8.41 -3.16
N LEU A 153 11.25 7.96 -4.05
CA LEU A 153 11.37 6.56 -4.44
C LEU A 153 12.68 6.02 -3.92
N ILE A 154 12.64 4.95 -3.13
CA ILE A 154 13.83 4.29 -2.56
C ILE A 154 13.88 2.84 -3.05
N ASP A 155 15.02 2.44 -3.57
CA ASP A 155 15.31 1.05 -3.88
C ASP A 155 16.17 0.43 -2.76
N ALA A 156 15.51 -0.20 -1.81
CA ALA A 156 16.14 -0.97 -0.73
C ALA A 156 16.27 -2.47 -1.08
N SER A 157 16.00 -2.88 -2.32
CA SER A 157 15.95 -4.29 -2.72
C SER A 157 17.29 -5.03 -2.54
N LYS A 158 18.40 -4.32 -2.47
CA LYS A 158 19.76 -4.87 -2.29
C LYS A 158 20.23 -4.87 -0.83
N LEU A 159 19.43 -4.34 0.09
CA LEU A 159 19.74 -4.27 1.51
C LEU A 159 19.38 -5.58 2.23
N GLY A 160 19.85 -5.70 3.46
CA GLY A 160 19.55 -6.80 4.36
C GLY A 160 20.51 -7.96 4.27
N GLU A 161 20.49 -8.78 5.30
CA GLU A 161 21.27 -10.03 5.38
C GLU A 161 20.36 -11.24 5.20
N GLU A 162 20.84 -12.23 4.43
CA GLU A 162 20.16 -13.50 4.29
C GLU A 162 20.37 -14.37 5.54
N TYR A 163 19.31 -14.99 6.00
CA TYR A 163 19.36 -16.03 7.04
C TYR A 163 18.39 -17.16 6.71
N LYS A 164 18.54 -18.30 7.38
CA LYS A 164 17.56 -19.39 7.33
C LYS A 164 16.70 -19.35 8.58
N ASP A 165 15.38 -19.42 8.40
CA ASP A 165 14.45 -19.55 9.52
C ASP A 165 14.50 -20.97 10.14
N SER A 166 13.70 -21.21 11.17
CA SER A 166 13.61 -22.51 11.85
C SER A 166 13.18 -23.67 10.94
N ASN A 167 12.58 -23.37 9.80
CA ASN A 167 12.15 -24.34 8.80
C ASN A 167 13.16 -24.49 7.64
N GLY A 168 14.32 -23.83 7.73
CA GLY A 168 15.37 -23.84 6.70
C GLY A 168 15.06 -22.96 5.48
N LEU A 169 14.01 -22.15 5.51
CA LEU A 169 13.64 -21.25 4.42
C LEU A 169 14.54 -20.00 4.44
N LYS A 170 15.00 -19.59 3.26
CA LYS A 170 15.76 -18.35 3.10
C LYS A 170 14.86 -17.15 3.41
N LYS A 171 15.33 -16.27 4.28
CA LYS A 171 14.73 -15.03 4.70
C LYS A 171 15.75 -13.90 4.61
N VAL A 172 15.28 -12.67 4.54
CA VAL A 172 16.12 -11.47 4.61
C VAL A 172 15.65 -10.62 5.77
N ARG A 173 16.58 -10.08 6.53
CA ARG A 173 16.33 -9.12 7.61
C ARG A 173 17.15 -7.87 7.37
N LEU A 174 16.49 -6.72 7.39
CA LEU A 174 17.17 -5.42 7.39
C LEU A 174 17.86 -5.21 8.75
N ARG A 175 19.08 -4.68 8.71
CA ARG A 175 19.82 -4.24 9.88
C ARG A 175 19.32 -2.88 10.33
N ASP A 176 19.53 -2.53 11.61
CA ASP A 176 19.05 -1.27 12.16
C ASP A 176 19.62 -0.05 11.41
N GLU A 177 20.93 -0.09 11.04
CA GLU A 177 21.55 0.97 10.24
C GLU A 177 20.96 1.10 8.83
N GLU A 178 20.50 0.00 8.24
CA GLU A 178 19.83 0.01 6.92
C GLU A 178 18.43 0.62 7.02
N ILE A 179 17.71 0.30 8.10
CA ILE A 179 16.41 0.89 8.39
C ILE A 179 16.58 2.41 8.63
N GLU A 180 17.56 2.81 9.43
CA GLU A 180 17.86 4.22 9.68
C GLU A 180 18.22 4.96 8.40
N LYS A 181 19.03 4.35 7.53
CA LYS A 181 19.35 4.90 6.20
C LYS A 181 18.10 5.15 5.38
N ILE A 182 17.18 4.16 5.29
CA ILE A 182 15.92 4.30 4.57
C ILE A 182 15.11 5.47 5.14
N VAL A 183 14.93 5.49 6.47
CA VAL A 183 14.12 6.51 7.15
C VAL A 183 14.70 7.91 6.96
N THR A 184 15.99 8.10 7.16
CA THR A 184 16.66 9.38 7.01
C THR A 184 16.59 9.89 5.57
N THR A 185 16.90 9.04 4.60
CA THR A 185 16.80 9.38 3.17
C THR A 185 15.38 9.77 2.78
N PHE A 186 14.38 9.05 3.30
CA PHE A 186 12.98 9.34 3.06
C PHE A 186 12.55 10.69 3.64
N GLN A 187 12.92 10.96 4.90
CA GLN A 187 12.57 12.19 5.61
C GLN A 187 13.21 13.43 4.97
N ASN A 188 14.48 13.31 4.58
CA ASN A 188 15.22 14.39 3.96
C ASN A 188 14.91 14.56 2.46
N LYS A 189 14.15 13.64 1.86
CA LYS A 189 13.86 13.60 0.42
C LYS A 189 15.13 13.62 -0.43
N GLU A 190 16.16 12.91 0.04
CA GLU A 190 17.47 12.91 -0.60
C GLU A 190 17.47 12.10 -1.90
N ALA A 191 18.18 12.60 -2.90
CA ALA A 191 18.56 11.83 -4.07
C ALA A 191 19.97 11.23 -3.81
N VAL A 192 20.06 9.91 -3.79
CA VAL A 192 21.30 9.16 -3.58
C VAL A 192 21.48 8.18 -4.73
N ASP A 193 22.63 8.22 -5.39
CA ASP A 193 22.93 7.38 -6.54
C ASP A 193 22.67 5.90 -6.23
N ASP A 194 22.03 5.20 -7.17
CA ASP A 194 21.65 3.79 -7.06
C ASP A 194 20.77 3.41 -5.84
N PHE A 195 20.21 4.41 -5.11
CA PHE A 195 19.41 4.15 -3.93
C PHE A 195 18.09 4.93 -3.89
N SER A 196 18.10 6.24 -4.17
CA SER A 196 16.87 7.04 -4.05
C SER A 196 16.80 8.18 -5.05
N VAL A 197 15.58 8.53 -5.44
CA VAL A 197 15.27 9.72 -6.24
C VAL A 197 14.05 10.43 -5.68
N ALA A 198 14.00 11.74 -5.82
CA ALA A 198 12.84 12.56 -5.53
C ALA A 198 12.28 13.10 -6.86
N VAL A 199 11.12 12.61 -7.28
CA VAL A 199 10.54 12.84 -8.61
C VAL A 199 9.31 13.72 -8.49
N SER A 200 9.14 14.70 -9.39
CA SER A 200 7.92 15.51 -9.44
C SER A 200 6.72 14.69 -9.92
N TYR A 201 5.51 15.09 -9.52
CA TYR A 201 4.28 14.44 -10.00
C TYR A 201 4.12 14.55 -11.52
N ASN A 202 4.61 15.64 -12.12
CA ASN A 202 4.55 15.81 -13.57
C ASN A 202 5.45 14.80 -14.29
N ASP A 203 6.68 14.60 -13.81
CA ASP A 203 7.60 13.61 -14.39
C ASP A 203 7.03 12.18 -14.30
N ILE A 204 6.32 11.86 -13.19
CA ILE A 204 5.67 10.56 -13.03
C ILE A 204 4.55 10.40 -14.07
N LYS A 205 3.71 11.43 -14.26
CA LYS A 205 2.61 11.42 -15.24
C LYS A 205 3.11 11.29 -16.68
N GLU A 206 4.17 11.99 -17.04
CA GLU A 206 4.78 11.92 -18.38
C GLU A 206 5.33 10.53 -18.69
N LYS A 207 5.80 9.80 -17.69
CA LYS A 207 6.27 8.41 -17.82
C LYS A 207 5.16 7.35 -17.80
N GLY A 208 3.90 7.78 -17.72
CA GLY A 208 2.71 6.93 -17.92
C GLY A 208 2.20 6.24 -16.65
N ALA A 209 2.38 6.84 -15.50
CA ALA A 209 1.67 6.48 -14.27
C ALA A 209 0.30 7.15 -14.22
#